data_625456fac2efbac056193f3491636731
#
_entry.id   625456fac2efbac056193f3491636731
#
_cell.length_a   1.000
_cell.length_b   1.000
_cell.length_c   1.000
_cell.angle_alpha   90.00
_cell.angle_beta   90.00
_cell.angle_gamma   90.00
#
_symmetry.space_group_name_H-M   'P 1'
#
loop_
_entity.id
_entity.type
_entity.pdbx_description
1 polymer ?
#
loop_
_entity_poly.entity_id
_entity_poly.type
_entity_poly.pdbx_seq_one_letter_code
_entity_poly.pdbx_strand_id
1 'polypeptide(L)'
;EMKKKLGIQDAAFMVRASAGIRHIFDELYEVDERIRRSYIILKIVEMIMFLGLTAEEKQEYLPRFSSTVADGTKAVHEYLSKYPLERLTLTELSARFHIAETSLKCCFKAIYGQTPGAFMRRERLKIGARLLIGSPEMSIGEIALQVGYENPSKFARAFKVMFGETPLSYRHKGVSMTDWS
;
A
#
# COMPACT_ATOMS: atom_id res chain seq x y z
N GLU A 1 -4.76 -13.06 29.67
CA GLU A 1 -4.99 -14.39 29.10
C GLU A 1 -4.92 -14.36 27.57
N MET A 2 -5.60 -13.43 26.90
CA MET A 2 -5.59 -13.24 25.44
C MET A 2 -4.20 -12.92 24.85
N LYS A 3 -3.38 -12.06 25.52
CA LYS A 3 -2.00 -11.78 25.11
C LYS A 3 -1.13 -13.04 25.07
N LYS A 4 -1.34 -13.99 26.02
CA LYS A 4 -0.62 -15.26 26.10
C LYS A 4 -1.06 -16.24 25.01
N LYS A 5 -2.37 -16.29 24.67
CA LYS A 5 -2.92 -17.10 23.57
C LYS A 5 -2.45 -16.61 22.19
N LEU A 6 -2.29 -15.30 22.01
CA LEU A 6 -1.84 -14.68 20.76
C LEU A 6 -0.31 -14.63 20.63
N GLY A 7 0.44 -15.08 21.66
CA GLY A 7 1.90 -15.04 21.62
C GLY A 7 2.48 -13.62 21.55
N ILE A 8 1.74 -12.63 22.04
CA ILE A 8 2.16 -11.22 22.04
C ILE A 8 3.16 -11.01 23.19
N GLN A 9 4.41 -11.32 22.91
CA GLN A 9 5.56 -10.84 23.71
C GLN A 9 6.36 -9.95 22.75
N ASP A 10 6.27 -8.64 22.88
CA ASP A 10 7.10 -7.61 22.22
C ASP A 10 7.26 -7.71 20.68
N ALA A 11 6.47 -8.52 19.98
CA ALA A 11 6.48 -8.62 18.53
C ALA A 11 5.18 -8.05 17.94
N ALA A 12 5.27 -7.29 16.85
CA ALA A 12 4.10 -6.87 16.11
C ALA A 12 3.37 -8.10 15.56
N PHE A 13 2.12 -8.28 15.95
CA PHE A 13 1.26 -9.36 15.48
C PHE A 13 0.55 -8.90 14.21
N MET A 14 0.77 -9.61 13.11
CA MET A 14 0.11 -9.33 11.84
C MET A 14 -0.81 -10.50 11.51
N VAL A 15 -2.07 -10.19 11.24
CA VAL A 15 -3.07 -11.14 10.73
C VAL A 15 -3.44 -10.71 9.31
N ARG A 16 -3.49 -11.67 8.40
CA ARG A 16 -4.06 -11.41 7.08
C ARG A 16 -5.53 -11.05 7.26
N ALA A 17 -5.94 -9.86 6.81
CA ALA A 17 -7.33 -9.44 6.87
C ALA A 17 -8.21 -10.46 6.12
N SER A 18 -8.99 -11.26 6.86
CA SER A 18 -10.04 -12.11 6.30
C SER A 18 -11.15 -11.24 5.72
N ALA A 19 -12.03 -11.82 4.91
CA ALA A 19 -13.20 -11.11 4.39
C ALA A 19 -14.05 -10.49 5.51
N GLY A 20 -14.20 -11.21 6.65
CA GLY A 20 -14.90 -10.71 7.82
C GLY A 20 -14.25 -9.49 8.49
N ILE A 21 -12.91 -9.50 8.62
CA ILE A 21 -12.19 -8.35 9.19
C ILE A 21 -12.31 -7.13 8.26
N ARG A 22 -12.24 -7.30 6.94
CA ARG A 22 -12.44 -6.19 5.98
C ARG A 22 -13.84 -5.61 6.09
N HIS A 23 -14.85 -6.45 6.17
CA HIS A 23 -16.25 -6.03 6.32
C HIS A 23 -16.46 -5.14 7.57
N ILE A 24 -15.83 -5.48 8.70
CA ILE A 24 -15.88 -4.66 9.93
C ILE A 24 -15.36 -3.23 9.66
N PHE A 25 -14.29 -3.08 8.87
CA PHE A 25 -13.73 -1.76 8.55
C PHE A 25 -14.59 -0.99 7.54
N ASP A 26 -15.10 -1.68 6.51
CA ASP A 26 -15.92 -1.05 5.45
C ASP A 26 -17.18 -0.42 6.06
N GLU A 27 -17.85 -1.10 6.98
CA GLU A 27 -19.04 -0.58 7.67
C GLU A 27 -18.77 0.65 8.55
N LEU A 28 -17.54 0.85 9.06
CA LEU A 28 -17.21 2.03 9.88
C LEU A 28 -17.31 3.35 9.11
N TYR A 29 -17.15 3.31 7.78
CA TYR A 29 -17.23 4.50 6.94
C TYR A 29 -18.64 4.88 6.51
N GLU A 30 -19.59 3.94 6.58
CA GLU A 30 -20.98 4.12 6.14
C GLU A 30 -21.93 4.55 7.26
N VAL A 31 -21.45 4.60 8.51
CA VAL A 31 -22.29 4.84 9.69
C VAL A 31 -22.58 6.32 9.92
N ASP A 32 -23.85 6.63 10.25
CA ASP A 32 -24.32 7.96 10.69
C ASP A 32 -23.47 8.49 11.85
N GLU A 33 -23.08 9.75 11.77
CA GLU A 33 -22.15 10.39 12.72
C GLU A 33 -22.69 10.38 14.17
N ARG A 34 -24.04 10.42 14.34
CA ARG A 34 -24.71 10.43 15.64
C ARG A 34 -24.50 9.16 16.45
N ILE A 35 -24.31 8.02 15.79
CA ILE A 35 -24.11 6.71 16.45
C ILE A 35 -22.67 6.21 16.30
N ARG A 36 -21.82 6.91 15.56
CA ARG A 36 -20.46 6.48 15.19
C ARG A 36 -19.62 6.05 16.39
N ARG A 37 -19.65 6.78 17.51
CA ARG A 37 -18.89 6.42 18.73
C ARG A 37 -19.31 5.07 19.30
N SER A 38 -20.59 4.84 19.46
CA SER A 38 -21.12 3.58 20.00
C SER A 38 -20.85 2.43 19.02
N TYR A 39 -20.96 2.70 17.73
CA TYR A 39 -20.72 1.73 16.68
C TYR A 39 -19.24 1.31 16.61
N ILE A 40 -18.28 2.24 16.77
CA ILE A 40 -16.86 1.93 16.87
C ILE A 40 -16.58 0.97 18.03
N ILE A 41 -17.19 1.18 19.20
CA ILE A 41 -17.02 0.29 20.35
C ILE A 41 -17.51 -1.12 20.03
N LEU A 42 -18.68 -1.24 19.40
CA LEU A 42 -19.23 -2.51 18.96
C LEU A 42 -18.31 -3.23 17.99
N LYS A 43 -17.77 -2.50 17.00
CA LYS A 43 -16.85 -3.04 16.00
C LYS A 43 -15.47 -3.44 16.57
N ILE A 44 -15.01 -2.75 17.61
CA ILE A 44 -13.82 -3.17 18.36
C ILE A 44 -14.07 -4.52 19.05
N VAL A 45 -15.22 -4.69 19.70
CA VAL A 45 -15.58 -5.97 20.34
C VAL A 45 -15.67 -7.09 19.30
N GLU A 46 -16.37 -6.85 18.19
CA GLU A 46 -16.47 -7.79 17.07
C GLU A 46 -15.10 -8.19 16.54
N MET A 47 -14.20 -7.23 16.31
CA MET A 47 -12.84 -7.47 15.88
C MET A 47 -12.03 -8.32 16.88
N ILE A 48 -12.20 -8.07 18.18
CA ILE A 48 -11.57 -8.86 19.25
C ILE A 48 -12.05 -10.32 19.21
N MET A 49 -13.35 -10.53 18.98
CA MET A 49 -13.94 -11.87 18.84
C MET A 49 -13.37 -12.58 17.60
N PHE A 50 -13.33 -11.91 16.45
CA PHE A 50 -12.73 -12.47 15.23
C PHE A 50 -11.25 -12.83 15.40
N LEU A 51 -10.49 -11.96 16.05
CA LEU A 51 -9.07 -12.23 16.36
C LEU A 51 -8.92 -13.43 17.32
N GLY A 52 -9.86 -13.60 18.25
CA GLY A 52 -9.90 -14.75 19.16
C GLY A 52 -10.13 -16.07 18.41
N LEU A 53 -11.06 -16.08 17.45
CA LEU A 53 -11.37 -17.25 16.62
C LEU A 53 -10.24 -17.59 15.65
N THR A 54 -9.63 -16.57 14.99
CA THR A 54 -8.51 -16.79 14.06
C THR A 54 -7.23 -17.26 14.76
N ALA A 55 -7.11 -17.06 16.07
CA ALA A 55 -6.01 -17.60 16.85
C ALA A 55 -6.11 -19.13 17.06
N GLU A 56 -7.28 -19.71 16.88
CA GLU A 56 -7.52 -21.17 16.97
C GLU A 56 -7.45 -21.87 15.61
N GLU A 57 -7.76 -21.17 14.50
CA GLU A 57 -7.65 -21.69 13.16
C GLU A 57 -6.25 -21.46 12.58
N LYS A 58 -5.46 -22.56 12.50
CA LYS A 58 -4.17 -22.67 11.81
C LYS A 58 -3.35 -21.38 11.74
N GLN A 59 -2.37 -21.28 12.63
CA GLN A 59 -1.20 -20.43 12.45
C GLN A 59 -0.52 -20.75 11.10
N GLU A 60 -1.00 -20.15 10.01
CA GLU A 60 -0.14 -19.92 8.89
C GLU A 60 0.97 -19.02 9.43
N TYR A 61 2.20 -19.56 9.47
CA TYR A 61 3.37 -18.87 10.00
C TYR A 61 3.59 -17.56 9.24
N LEU A 62 2.93 -16.50 9.67
CA LEU A 62 3.33 -15.16 9.27
C LEU A 62 4.68 -14.89 9.95
N PRO A 63 5.69 -14.47 9.18
CA PRO A 63 7.01 -14.21 9.76
C PRO A 63 6.85 -13.20 10.90
N ARG A 64 7.35 -13.57 12.09
CA ARG A 64 7.39 -12.67 13.24
C ARG A 64 8.51 -11.66 13.03
N PHE A 65 8.17 -10.39 13.03
CA PHE A 65 9.16 -9.31 12.95
C PHE A 65 9.27 -8.64 14.33
N SER A 66 10.49 -8.21 14.70
CA SER A 66 10.65 -7.36 15.88
C SER A 66 9.92 -6.03 15.67
N SER A 67 9.54 -5.37 16.78
CA SER A 67 8.95 -4.02 16.73
C SER A 67 9.84 -3.05 15.95
N THR A 68 11.15 -3.11 16.14
CA THR A 68 12.15 -2.30 15.42
C THR A 68 12.04 -2.47 13.91
N VAL A 69 11.93 -3.72 13.41
CA VAL A 69 11.78 -3.98 11.97
C VAL A 69 10.42 -3.50 11.46
N ALA A 70 9.35 -3.68 12.23
CA ALA A 70 8.02 -3.23 11.85
C ALA A 70 7.94 -1.70 11.79
N ASP A 71 8.46 -1.00 12.79
CA ASP A 71 8.44 0.48 12.86
C ASP A 71 9.35 1.09 11.79
N GLY A 72 10.55 0.53 11.59
CA GLY A 72 11.40 0.95 10.49
C GLY A 72 10.79 0.69 9.11
N THR A 73 10.03 -0.41 8.94
CA THR A 73 9.30 -0.68 7.69
C THR A 73 8.17 0.33 7.45
N LYS A 74 7.47 0.78 8.50
CA LYS A 74 6.48 1.87 8.40
C LYS A 74 7.16 3.19 7.98
N ALA A 75 8.31 3.51 8.59
CA ALA A 75 9.09 4.70 8.23
C ALA A 75 9.54 4.66 6.76
N VAL A 76 9.95 3.48 6.25
CA VAL A 76 10.23 3.29 4.81
C VAL A 76 8.99 3.55 3.96
N HIS A 77 7.83 3.04 4.34
CA HIS A 77 6.59 3.27 3.60
C HIS A 77 6.21 4.76 3.55
N GLU A 78 6.28 5.45 4.68
CA GLU A 78 6.02 6.90 4.76
C GLU A 78 7.00 7.68 3.87
N TYR A 79 8.28 7.32 3.92
CA TYR A 79 9.30 7.93 3.09
C TYR A 79 9.02 7.74 1.60
N LEU A 80 8.74 6.50 1.16
CA LEU A 80 8.43 6.19 -0.23
C LEU A 80 7.12 6.83 -0.72
N SER A 81 6.17 7.05 0.19
CA SER A 81 4.92 7.77 -0.10
C SER A 81 5.17 9.26 -0.32
N LYS A 82 6.10 9.84 0.44
CA LYS A 82 6.46 11.26 0.36
C LYS A 82 7.38 11.56 -0.83
N TYR A 83 8.28 10.62 -1.16
CA TYR A 83 9.30 10.79 -2.20
C TYR A 83 9.25 9.67 -3.26
N PRO A 84 8.13 9.46 -3.96
CA PRO A 84 7.93 8.32 -4.85
C PRO A 84 8.81 8.34 -6.10
N LEU A 85 9.31 9.52 -6.49
CA LEU A 85 10.19 9.68 -7.66
C LEU A 85 11.67 9.49 -7.35
N GLU A 86 12.04 9.43 -6.07
CA GLU A 86 13.43 9.22 -5.68
C GLU A 86 13.90 7.82 -6.09
N ARG A 87 15.03 7.76 -6.80
CA ARG A 87 15.59 6.51 -7.34
C ARG A 87 16.43 5.80 -6.28
N LEU A 88 15.77 5.16 -5.33
CA LEU A 88 16.43 4.35 -4.32
C LEU A 88 16.29 2.87 -4.63
N THR A 89 17.40 2.17 -4.48
CA THR A 89 17.46 0.71 -4.47
C THR A 89 17.01 0.15 -3.11
N LEU A 90 16.73 -1.14 -3.06
CA LEU A 90 16.42 -1.80 -1.79
C LEU A 90 17.60 -1.74 -0.81
N THR A 91 18.84 -1.83 -1.35
CA THR A 91 20.08 -1.73 -0.57
C THR A 91 20.22 -0.36 0.09
N GLU A 92 19.97 0.72 -0.65
CA GLU A 92 20.01 2.09 -0.10
C GLU A 92 18.93 2.33 0.95
N LEU A 93 17.72 1.82 0.72
CA LEU A 93 16.65 1.86 1.73
C LEU A 93 17.04 1.08 2.99
N SER A 94 17.59 -0.12 2.83
CA SER A 94 18.09 -0.97 3.89
C SER A 94 19.14 -0.25 4.74
N ALA A 95 20.13 0.34 4.10
CA ALA A 95 21.19 1.10 4.76
C ALA A 95 20.64 2.34 5.50
N ARG A 96 19.76 3.11 4.84
CA ARG A 96 19.20 4.36 5.37
C ARG A 96 18.33 4.15 6.61
N PHE A 97 17.57 3.06 6.63
CA PHE A 97 16.65 2.74 7.74
C PHE A 97 17.17 1.67 8.69
N HIS A 98 18.43 1.26 8.53
CA HIS A 98 19.10 0.26 9.36
C HIS A 98 18.32 -1.06 9.50
N ILE A 99 17.73 -1.54 8.42
CA ILE A 99 16.96 -2.79 8.35
C ILE A 99 17.58 -3.69 7.30
N ALA A 100 17.85 -4.97 7.61
CA ALA A 100 18.34 -5.92 6.63
C ALA A 100 17.37 -6.04 5.44
N GLU A 101 17.88 -6.09 4.20
CA GLU A 101 17.07 -6.10 2.97
C GLU A 101 16.00 -7.18 2.94
N THR A 102 16.36 -8.38 3.38
CA THR A 102 15.44 -9.52 3.46
C THR A 102 14.30 -9.25 4.44
N SER A 103 14.63 -8.72 5.62
CA SER A 103 13.65 -8.36 6.65
C SER A 103 12.74 -7.24 6.16
N LEU A 104 13.29 -6.18 5.56
CA LEU A 104 12.52 -5.09 4.97
C LEU A 104 11.56 -5.58 3.90
N LYS A 105 12.05 -6.39 2.94
CA LYS A 105 11.23 -6.93 1.85
C LYS A 105 10.10 -7.81 2.36
N CYS A 106 10.40 -8.71 3.31
CA CYS A 106 9.41 -9.62 3.88
C CYS A 106 8.38 -8.88 4.74
N CYS A 107 8.83 -7.99 5.64
CA CYS A 107 7.98 -7.21 6.51
C CYS A 107 7.08 -6.25 5.71
N PHE A 108 7.65 -5.54 4.73
CA PHE A 108 6.89 -4.64 3.86
C PHE A 108 5.81 -5.39 3.08
N LYS A 109 6.13 -6.58 2.53
CA LYS A 109 5.13 -7.42 1.85
C LYS A 109 4.07 -7.94 2.81
N ALA A 110 4.43 -8.27 4.04
CA ALA A 110 3.48 -8.73 5.05
C ALA A 110 2.51 -7.61 5.47
N ILE A 111 3.00 -6.37 5.69
CA ILE A 111 2.19 -5.23 6.13
C ILE A 111 1.36 -4.68 4.96
N TYR A 112 1.98 -4.44 3.80
CA TYR A 112 1.37 -3.68 2.69
C TYR A 112 0.97 -4.54 1.49
N GLY A 113 1.07 -5.87 1.58
CA GLY A 113 0.69 -6.81 0.52
C GLY A 113 1.60 -6.84 -0.71
N GLN A 114 2.63 -6.00 -0.76
CA GLN A 114 3.53 -5.81 -1.91
C GLN A 114 4.95 -5.47 -1.46
N THR A 115 5.93 -5.67 -2.35
CA THR A 115 7.32 -5.29 -2.05
C THR A 115 7.53 -3.78 -2.16
N PRO A 116 8.59 -3.20 -1.51
CA PRO A 116 8.92 -1.77 -1.65
C PRO A 116 9.05 -1.33 -3.10
N GLY A 117 9.73 -2.12 -3.94
CA GLY A 117 9.89 -1.80 -5.36
C GLY A 117 8.58 -1.84 -6.16
N ALA A 118 7.64 -2.73 -5.81
CA ALA A 118 6.31 -2.75 -6.43
C ALA A 118 5.49 -1.54 -5.99
N PHE A 119 5.58 -1.15 -4.72
CA PHE A 119 4.97 0.06 -4.18
C PHE A 119 5.45 1.31 -4.91
N MET A 120 6.77 1.50 -5.01
CA MET A 120 7.36 2.65 -5.74
C MET A 120 6.88 2.71 -7.19
N ARG A 121 6.91 1.57 -7.91
CA ARG A 121 6.41 1.52 -9.29
C ARG A 121 4.95 1.96 -9.40
N ARG A 122 4.11 1.49 -8.49
CA ARG A 122 2.69 1.85 -8.44
C ARG A 122 2.49 3.35 -8.22
N GLU A 123 3.20 3.95 -7.26
CA GLU A 123 3.08 5.38 -6.96
C GLU A 123 3.59 6.24 -8.14
N ARG A 124 4.68 5.84 -8.81
CA ARG A 124 5.17 6.52 -10.02
C ARG A 124 4.15 6.47 -11.16
N LEU A 125 3.49 5.34 -11.37
CA LEU A 125 2.43 5.23 -12.38
C LEU A 125 1.22 6.10 -12.07
N LYS A 126 0.84 6.25 -10.79
CA LYS A 126 -0.22 7.20 -10.38
C LYS A 126 0.16 8.65 -10.67
N ILE A 127 1.43 9.02 -10.46
CA ILE A 127 1.94 10.35 -10.83
C ILE A 127 1.87 10.53 -12.35
N GLY A 128 2.31 9.52 -13.11
CA GLY A 128 2.19 9.51 -14.56
C GLY A 128 0.76 9.71 -15.05
N ALA A 129 -0.20 9.05 -14.42
CA ALA A 129 -1.62 9.20 -14.75
C ALA A 129 -2.11 10.65 -14.52
N ARG A 130 -1.68 11.29 -13.42
CA ARG A 130 -2.00 12.70 -13.16
C ARG A 130 -1.35 13.63 -14.19
N LEU A 131 -0.11 13.41 -14.57
CA LEU A 131 0.60 14.21 -15.57
C LEU A 131 -0.01 14.05 -16.97
N LEU A 132 -0.49 12.86 -17.32
CA LEU A 132 -1.15 12.61 -18.61
C LEU A 132 -2.38 13.52 -18.82
N ILE A 133 -3.09 13.85 -17.76
CA ILE A 133 -4.29 14.71 -17.80
C ILE A 133 -3.91 16.18 -17.56
N GLY A 134 -3.06 16.43 -16.55
CA GLY A 134 -2.74 17.78 -16.07
C GLY A 134 -1.69 18.50 -16.90
N SER A 135 -0.97 17.81 -17.80
CA SER A 135 0.09 18.38 -18.64
C SER A 135 -0.04 17.84 -20.07
N PRO A 136 -1.08 18.23 -20.81
CA PRO A 136 -1.36 17.74 -22.17
C PRO A 136 -0.25 18.06 -23.17
N GLU A 137 0.53 19.14 -22.92
CA GLU A 137 1.68 19.56 -23.73
C GLU A 137 2.88 18.60 -23.64
N MET A 138 3.00 17.85 -22.56
CA MET A 138 4.09 16.89 -22.39
C MET A 138 3.86 15.64 -23.23
N SER A 139 4.88 15.18 -23.92
CA SER A 139 4.85 13.90 -24.60
C SER A 139 4.80 12.74 -23.60
N ILE A 140 4.26 11.58 -24.02
CA ILE A 140 4.26 10.37 -23.19
C ILE A 140 5.69 9.93 -22.82
N GLY A 141 6.66 10.19 -23.71
CA GLY A 141 8.07 9.92 -23.47
C GLY A 141 8.64 10.78 -22.33
N GLU A 142 8.36 12.08 -22.33
CA GLU A 142 8.78 13.01 -21.27
C GLU A 142 8.17 12.62 -19.93
N ILE A 143 6.86 12.33 -19.91
CA ILE A 143 6.20 11.85 -18.68
C ILE A 143 6.85 10.56 -18.18
N ALA A 144 7.13 9.60 -19.07
CA ALA A 144 7.82 8.36 -18.69
C ALA A 144 9.15 8.64 -18.00
N LEU A 145 9.98 9.53 -18.59
CA LEU A 145 11.27 9.93 -18.02
C LEU A 145 11.10 10.61 -16.66
N GLN A 146 10.14 11.52 -16.54
CA GLN A 146 9.86 12.25 -15.31
C GLN A 146 9.45 11.32 -14.16
N VAL A 147 8.66 10.28 -14.44
CA VAL A 147 8.27 9.31 -13.43
C VAL A 147 9.27 8.16 -13.26
N GLY A 148 10.48 8.30 -13.83
CA GLY A 148 11.61 7.42 -13.58
C GLY A 148 11.66 6.18 -14.46
N TYR A 149 11.00 6.18 -15.63
CA TYR A 149 11.15 5.15 -16.66
C TYR A 149 12.08 5.63 -17.76
N GLU A 150 13.24 5.00 -17.89
CA GLU A 150 14.21 5.31 -18.97
C GLU A 150 13.70 4.89 -20.35
N ASN A 151 12.76 3.95 -20.40
CA ASN A 151 12.17 3.46 -21.63
C ASN A 151 10.65 3.70 -21.64
N PRO A 152 10.15 4.58 -22.54
CA PRO A 152 8.72 4.87 -22.67
C PRO A 152 7.85 3.64 -22.96
N SER A 153 8.39 2.64 -23.67
CA SER A 153 7.63 1.39 -23.93
C SER A 153 7.43 0.57 -22.65
N LYS A 154 8.43 0.56 -21.74
CA LYS A 154 8.29 -0.08 -20.42
C LYS A 154 7.23 0.64 -19.56
N PHE A 155 7.21 1.97 -19.61
CA PHE A 155 6.19 2.78 -18.98
C PHE A 155 4.79 2.45 -19.53
N ALA A 156 4.62 2.51 -20.84
CA ALA A 156 3.33 2.24 -21.48
C ALA A 156 2.79 0.84 -21.15
N ARG A 157 3.68 -0.17 -21.14
CA ARG A 157 3.30 -1.54 -20.77
C ARG A 157 2.89 -1.64 -19.30
N ALA A 158 3.67 -1.06 -18.38
CA ALA A 158 3.37 -1.07 -16.95
C ALA A 158 2.08 -0.30 -16.65
N PHE A 159 1.88 0.83 -17.33
CA PHE A 159 0.68 1.64 -17.22
C PHE A 159 -0.57 0.87 -17.67
N LYS A 160 -0.51 0.21 -18.84
CA LYS A 160 -1.61 -0.61 -19.34
C LYS A 160 -1.96 -1.76 -18.39
N VAL A 161 -0.97 -2.40 -17.78
CA VAL A 161 -1.21 -3.46 -16.79
C VAL A 161 -1.92 -2.92 -15.55
N MET A 162 -1.60 -1.69 -15.13
CA MET A 162 -2.18 -1.10 -13.92
C MET A 162 -3.55 -0.47 -14.14
N PHE A 163 -3.75 0.23 -15.25
CA PHE A 163 -4.95 1.03 -15.54
C PHE A 163 -5.89 0.39 -16.58
N GLY A 164 -5.50 -0.74 -17.16
CA GLY A 164 -6.30 -1.45 -18.18
C GLY A 164 -6.19 -0.88 -19.59
N GLU A 165 -5.63 0.32 -19.76
CA GLU A 165 -5.53 1.03 -21.04
C GLU A 165 -4.17 1.71 -21.24
N THR A 166 -3.87 2.09 -22.50
CA THR A 166 -2.62 2.77 -22.82
C THR A 166 -2.58 4.21 -22.27
N PRO A 167 -1.38 4.77 -22.01
CA PRO A 167 -1.24 6.18 -21.60
C PRO A 167 -1.93 7.16 -22.56
N LEU A 168 -1.86 6.89 -23.86
CA LEU A 168 -2.50 7.74 -24.88
C LEU A 168 -4.02 7.70 -24.78
N SER A 169 -4.61 6.51 -24.67
CA SER A 169 -6.06 6.34 -24.48
C SER A 169 -6.54 7.00 -23.19
N TYR A 170 -5.80 6.82 -22.11
CA TYR A 170 -6.08 7.42 -20.80
C TYR A 170 -6.10 8.96 -20.87
N ARG A 171 -5.11 9.56 -21.57
CA ARG A 171 -5.06 11.02 -21.81
C ARG A 171 -6.29 11.52 -22.54
N HIS A 172 -6.64 10.87 -23.66
CA HIS A 172 -7.80 11.30 -24.48
C HIS A 172 -9.11 11.27 -23.69
N LYS A 173 -9.33 10.27 -22.86
CA LYS A 173 -10.51 10.21 -21.98
C LYS A 173 -10.51 11.30 -20.93
N GLY A 174 -9.36 11.57 -20.31
CA GLY A 174 -9.22 12.60 -19.27
C GLY A 174 -9.47 14.00 -19.82
N VAL A 175 -8.98 14.33 -21.01
CA VAL A 175 -9.19 15.63 -21.67
C VAL A 175 -10.66 15.81 -22.04
N SER A 176 -11.33 14.77 -22.55
CA SER A 176 -12.76 14.88 -22.91
C SER A 176 -13.69 15.04 -21.70
N MET A 177 -13.26 14.71 -20.47
CA MET A 177 -14.04 14.94 -19.24
C MET A 177 -13.84 16.35 -18.66
N THR A 178 -12.75 17.03 -19.01
CA THR A 178 -12.48 18.42 -18.55
C THR A 178 -13.12 19.51 -19.43
N ASP A 179 -13.49 19.16 -20.66
CA ASP A 179 -14.14 20.10 -21.60
C ASP A 179 -15.64 20.37 -21.30
N TRP A 180 -16.19 19.75 -20.25
CA TRP A 180 -17.60 19.89 -19.84
C TRP A 180 -17.79 20.55 -18.47
N SER A 181 -16.77 21.30 -17.95
CA SER A 181 -16.83 21.95 -16.62
C SER A 181 -16.88 23.47 -16.74
#